data_cdfffb857763dffb7586df31176b6c1c
#
_entry.id   cdfffb857763dffb7586df31176b6c1c
#
_cell.length_a   1.000
_cell.length_b   1.000
_cell.length_c   1.000
_cell.angle_alpha   90.00
_cell.angle_beta   90.00
_cell.angle_gamma   90.00
#
_symmetry.space_group_name_H-M   'P 1'
#
loop_
_entity.id
_entity.type
_entity.pdbx_description
1 polymer ?
#
loop_
_entity_poly.entity_id
_entity_poly.type
_entity_poly.pdbx_seq_one_letter_code
_entity_poly.pdbx_strand_id
1 'polypeptide(L)'
;MLKRLLAASAALVACASLAQAQEVKVGVNLPFTGIGAEFAQLIDRGMEMYLKLNADKVKPYSIKLIKRDAKNPAGNDARVATQELLTQENVDILAGWVYSPNAIASAPVVTAGKKVAVIMNAGTAHITQMSPFYLRTSFSMWHAAYAMGEATAKQLNAKTAVIGYTDFPPGKDTLNAFKRSFEASGGKVIDEIPMGGAGAVPDFTPFFQRAKDKKPDVFFVFVPAGDHAAAVVKTYGALGMREAGIKLMGPGDITQDTKLQAMGDAAVGLITMHHYHADLDNAENKRFVAEWKKAYGANTTPDFMAVGGYDGMALIVHMIQQLKGKIDTDQALAAAKTFKYNSPRGPISIDPDTRDIVMNEYLSEVVKGPDGKLMQKVIGKIDNVKDACKAQKIAPCT
;
A
#
# COMPACT_ATOMS: atom_id res chain seq x y z
N MET A 1 8.66 -49.50 51.90
CA MET A 1 7.70 -49.05 50.89
C MET A 1 7.64 -47.50 50.74
N LEU A 2 7.93 -46.73 51.74
CA LEU A 2 7.81 -45.25 51.71
C LEU A 2 8.84 -44.52 50.81
N LYS A 3 10.00 -45.09 50.55
CA LYS A 3 11.07 -44.46 49.71
C LYS A 3 10.82 -44.60 48.19
N ARG A 4 9.91 -45.45 47.74
CA ARG A 4 9.56 -45.59 46.33
C ARG A 4 8.42 -44.68 45.87
N LEU A 5 7.63 -44.14 46.79
CA LEU A 5 6.55 -43.18 46.50
C LEU A 5 7.03 -41.75 46.33
N LEU A 6 8.17 -41.38 46.96
CA LEU A 6 8.76 -40.05 46.81
C LEU A 6 9.52 -39.83 45.47
N ALA A 7 9.99 -40.88 44.82
CA ALA A 7 10.67 -40.80 43.53
C ALA A 7 9.70 -40.65 42.35
N ALA A 8 8.46 -41.12 42.47
CA ALA A 8 7.43 -41.00 41.42
C ALA A 8 6.79 -39.61 41.37
N SER A 9 6.75 -38.89 42.50
CA SER A 9 6.22 -37.51 42.54
C SER A 9 7.16 -36.45 41.98
N ALA A 10 8.48 -36.70 42.04
CA ALA A 10 9.48 -35.75 41.47
C ALA A 10 9.59 -35.83 39.96
N ALA A 11 9.22 -36.96 39.33
CA ALA A 11 9.25 -37.12 37.87
C ALA A 11 8.03 -36.49 37.15
N LEU A 12 6.92 -36.23 37.82
CA LEU A 12 5.73 -35.59 37.23
C LEU A 12 5.78 -34.06 37.25
N VAL A 13 6.67 -33.46 38.03
CA VAL A 13 6.82 -31.99 38.10
C VAL A 13 7.79 -31.45 37.03
N ALA A 14 8.61 -32.32 36.42
CA ALA A 14 9.63 -31.89 35.43
C ALA A 14 9.12 -31.78 33.99
N CYS A 15 7.85 -32.17 33.68
CA CYS A 15 7.30 -32.16 32.33
C CYS A 15 6.27 -31.03 32.05
N ALA A 16 6.01 -30.16 33.01
CA ALA A 16 5.27 -28.92 32.77
C ALA A 16 6.21 -27.75 32.48
N SER A 17 7.18 -27.92 31.59
CA SER A 17 7.72 -26.80 30.85
C SER A 17 6.54 -26.28 30.01
N LEU A 18 5.84 -25.26 30.54
CA LEU A 18 4.95 -24.42 29.75
C LEU A 18 5.73 -24.09 28.48
N ALA A 19 5.32 -24.68 27.36
CA ALA A 19 5.85 -24.30 26.06
C ALA A 19 5.53 -22.82 25.92
N GLN A 20 6.46 -21.96 26.37
CA GLN A 20 6.33 -20.52 26.23
C GLN A 20 6.27 -20.28 24.74
N ALA A 21 5.15 -19.68 24.30
CA ALA A 21 4.98 -19.34 22.89
C ALA A 21 6.23 -18.56 22.42
N GLN A 22 6.89 -19.04 21.38
CA GLN A 22 8.04 -18.35 20.85
C GLN A 22 7.60 -16.97 20.37
N GLU A 23 8.15 -15.91 21.00
CA GLU A 23 7.88 -14.52 20.65
C GLU A 23 8.70 -14.15 19.41
N VAL A 24 8.04 -13.59 18.38
CA VAL A 24 8.66 -12.99 17.22
C VAL A 24 8.45 -11.48 17.29
N LYS A 25 9.54 -10.72 17.26
CA LYS A 25 9.53 -9.26 17.31
C LYS A 25 9.46 -8.68 15.91
N VAL A 26 8.41 -7.92 15.63
CA VAL A 26 8.23 -7.19 14.36
C VAL A 26 8.44 -5.70 14.61
N GLY A 27 9.49 -5.14 14.04
CA GLY A 27 9.81 -3.72 14.11
C GLY A 27 9.00 -2.92 13.08
N VAL A 28 8.19 -1.98 13.55
CA VAL A 28 7.27 -1.21 12.71
C VAL A 28 7.78 0.22 12.56
N ASN A 29 8.11 0.60 11.33
CA ASN A 29 8.62 1.93 10.96
C ASN A 29 7.54 2.69 10.17
N LEU A 30 6.76 3.52 10.86
CA LEU A 30 5.65 4.30 10.29
C LEU A 30 5.68 5.73 10.84
N PRO A 31 5.17 6.74 10.10
CA PRO A 31 5.08 8.13 10.57
C PRO A 31 3.89 8.31 11.52
N PHE A 32 4.05 7.95 12.79
CA PHE A 32 2.98 8.04 13.80
C PHE A 32 2.63 9.48 14.19
N THR A 33 3.48 10.45 13.84
CA THR A 33 3.22 11.88 14.04
C THR A 33 3.33 12.66 12.71
N GLY A 34 2.86 13.91 12.70
CA GLY A 34 2.90 14.76 11.52
C GLY A 34 1.88 14.41 10.44
N ILE A 35 2.18 14.80 9.19
CA ILE A 35 1.27 14.68 8.04
C ILE A 35 0.93 13.24 7.64
N GLY A 36 1.72 12.27 8.08
CA GLY A 36 1.52 10.85 7.80
C GLY A 36 0.79 10.07 8.88
N ALA A 37 0.40 10.70 9.98
CA ALA A 37 -0.15 10.02 11.15
C ALA A 37 -1.43 9.20 10.84
N GLU A 38 -2.32 9.74 9.99
CA GLU A 38 -3.52 9.02 9.55
C GLU A 38 -3.15 7.73 8.78
N PHE A 39 -2.19 7.81 7.87
CA PHE A 39 -1.73 6.66 7.08
C PHE A 39 -1.07 5.59 7.96
N ALA A 40 -0.23 6.04 8.90
CA ALA A 40 0.39 5.14 9.87
C ALA A 40 -0.67 4.40 10.71
N GLN A 41 -1.70 5.12 11.18
CA GLN A 41 -2.79 4.55 11.95
C GLN A 41 -3.59 3.52 11.15
N LEU A 42 -3.86 3.77 9.86
CA LEU A 42 -4.58 2.84 8.99
C LEU A 42 -3.79 1.55 8.77
N ILE A 43 -2.50 1.65 8.47
CA ILE A 43 -1.61 0.49 8.31
C ILE A 43 -1.51 -0.32 9.62
N ASP A 44 -1.29 0.36 10.73
CA ASP A 44 -1.18 -0.24 12.06
C ASP A 44 -2.45 -1.01 12.44
N ARG A 45 -3.62 -0.39 12.26
CA ARG A 45 -4.93 -1.05 12.46
C ARG A 45 -5.14 -2.23 11.52
N GLY A 46 -4.64 -2.15 10.30
CA GLY A 46 -4.66 -3.26 9.35
C GLY A 46 -3.86 -4.46 9.86
N MET A 47 -2.65 -4.23 10.37
CA MET A 47 -1.83 -5.27 11.01
C MET A 47 -2.53 -5.91 12.22
N GLU A 48 -3.05 -5.07 13.12
CA GLU A 48 -3.78 -5.54 14.31
C GLU A 48 -5.05 -6.33 13.95
N MET A 49 -5.78 -5.88 12.91
CA MET A 49 -6.95 -6.58 12.40
C MET A 49 -6.60 -7.97 11.86
N TYR A 50 -5.50 -8.11 11.11
CA TYR A 50 -5.06 -9.42 10.65
C TYR A 50 -4.78 -10.36 11.82
N LEU A 51 -4.02 -9.91 12.81
CA LEU A 51 -3.69 -10.70 14.01
C LEU A 51 -4.95 -11.13 14.77
N LYS A 52 -5.91 -10.21 14.90
CA LYS A 52 -7.20 -10.50 15.56
C LYS A 52 -8.02 -11.54 14.81
N LEU A 53 -8.21 -11.36 13.50
CA LEU A 53 -9.06 -12.23 12.70
C LEU A 53 -8.44 -13.59 12.39
N ASN A 54 -7.13 -13.73 12.54
CA ASN A 54 -6.37 -14.94 12.24
C ASN A 54 -5.57 -15.43 13.46
N ALA A 55 -6.06 -15.18 14.69
CA ALA A 55 -5.37 -15.55 15.92
C ALA A 55 -4.98 -17.02 15.99
N ASP A 56 -5.80 -17.92 15.43
CA ASP A 56 -5.49 -19.36 15.38
C ASP A 56 -4.33 -19.68 14.43
N LYS A 57 -4.14 -18.89 13.37
CA LYS A 57 -2.99 -19.05 12.47
C LYS A 57 -1.69 -18.56 13.11
N VAL A 58 -1.76 -17.65 14.06
CA VAL A 58 -0.56 -17.14 14.76
C VAL A 58 -0.04 -18.16 15.77
N LYS A 59 -0.93 -18.92 16.44
CA LYS A 59 -0.55 -19.96 17.40
C LYS A 59 0.32 -21.06 16.77
N PRO A 60 1.31 -21.62 17.48
CA PRO A 60 1.64 -21.41 18.90
C PRO A 60 2.56 -20.23 19.17
N TYR A 61 2.81 -19.35 18.20
CA TYR A 61 3.72 -18.19 18.31
C TYR A 61 3.00 -16.99 18.93
N SER A 62 3.77 -16.02 19.43
CA SER A 62 3.31 -14.68 19.76
C SER A 62 4.05 -13.65 18.89
N ILE A 63 3.35 -12.60 18.48
CA ILE A 63 3.94 -11.52 17.69
C ILE A 63 3.91 -10.23 18.50
N LYS A 64 5.07 -9.63 18.71
CA LYS A 64 5.21 -8.35 19.38
C LYS A 64 5.55 -7.26 18.37
N LEU A 65 4.64 -6.30 18.21
CA LEU A 65 4.86 -5.12 17.36
C LEU A 65 5.63 -4.07 18.16
N ILE A 66 6.82 -3.69 17.68
CA ILE A 66 7.68 -2.67 18.28
C ILE A 66 7.69 -1.48 17.33
N LYS A 67 7.03 -0.39 17.73
CA LYS A 67 6.75 0.76 16.87
C LYS A 67 7.82 1.86 17.05
N ARG A 68 8.26 2.47 15.93
CA ARG A 68 9.12 3.65 15.89
C ARG A 68 8.57 4.67 14.90
N ASP A 69 8.66 5.93 15.28
CA ASP A 69 8.08 7.05 14.53
C ASP A 69 9.04 7.56 13.45
N ALA A 70 8.66 7.40 12.18
CA ALA A 70 9.36 7.95 11.02
C ALA A 70 9.07 9.43 10.76
N LYS A 71 8.12 10.04 11.47
CA LYS A 71 7.68 11.43 11.50
C LYS A 71 7.25 12.01 10.15
N ASN A 72 8.16 12.15 9.19
CA ASN A 72 7.94 12.90 7.96
C ASN A 72 8.53 12.17 6.74
N PRO A 73 8.23 12.63 5.49
CA PRO A 73 8.71 11.98 4.28
C PRO A 73 10.19 12.24 3.94
N ALA A 74 10.96 12.97 4.75
CA ALA A 74 12.34 13.34 4.42
C ALA A 74 13.36 12.19 4.50
N GLY A 75 12.98 11.04 5.09
CA GLY A 75 13.78 9.81 5.13
C GLY A 75 14.73 9.67 6.32
N ASN A 76 15.29 10.74 6.87
CA ASN A 76 16.29 10.63 7.94
C ASN A 76 15.73 10.01 9.23
N ASP A 77 14.56 10.45 9.69
CA ASP A 77 13.91 9.88 10.89
C ASP A 77 13.58 8.39 10.69
N ALA A 78 13.11 8.01 9.50
CA ALA A 78 12.87 6.60 9.17
C ALA A 78 14.15 5.75 9.19
N ARG A 79 15.27 6.31 8.70
CA ARG A 79 16.58 5.63 8.76
C ARG A 79 17.02 5.42 10.21
N VAL A 80 16.90 6.44 11.06
CA VAL A 80 17.23 6.34 12.49
C VAL A 80 16.31 5.32 13.18
N ALA A 81 15.00 5.41 12.96
CA ALA A 81 14.02 4.45 13.49
C ALA A 81 14.34 3.00 13.09
N THR A 82 14.73 2.78 11.82
CA THR A 82 15.19 1.45 11.37
C THR A 82 16.43 0.98 12.13
N GLN A 83 17.40 1.88 12.33
CA GLN A 83 18.63 1.55 13.08
C GLN A 83 18.31 1.16 14.53
N GLU A 84 17.45 1.91 15.22
CA GLU A 84 17.03 1.61 16.61
C GLU A 84 16.31 0.26 16.69
N LEU A 85 15.37 -0.03 15.78
CA LEU A 85 14.69 -1.32 15.73
C LEU A 85 15.67 -2.49 15.62
N LEU A 86 16.72 -2.33 14.84
CA LEU A 86 17.72 -3.39 14.63
C LEU A 86 18.68 -3.52 15.82
N THR A 87 19.20 -2.40 16.36
CA THR A 87 20.33 -2.42 17.29
C THR A 87 19.93 -2.37 18.77
N GLN A 88 18.81 -1.74 19.09
CA GLN A 88 18.33 -1.61 20.46
C GLN A 88 17.25 -2.65 20.77
N GLU A 89 16.31 -2.85 19.84
CA GLU A 89 15.19 -3.77 20.05
C GLU A 89 15.47 -5.20 19.58
N ASN A 90 16.48 -5.39 18.73
CA ASN A 90 16.85 -6.69 18.14
C ASN A 90 15.63 -7.38 17.52
N VAL A 91 14.92 -6.68 16.62
CA VAL A 91 13.73 -7.22 15.94
C VAL A 91 14.11 -8.34 14.97
N ASP A 92 13.19 -9.27 14.76
CA ASP A 92 13.36 -10.40 13.85
C ASP A 92 13.00 -10.04 12.41
N ILE A 93 11.94 -9.23 12.23
CA ILE A 93 11.41 -8.78 10.95
C ILE A 93 11.14 -7.28 11.06
N LEU A 94 11.35 -6.55 9.96
CA LEU A 94 10.98 -5.14 9.82
C LEU A 94 9.71 -5.00 8.97
N ALA A 95 8.89 -3.98 9.23
CA ALA A 95 7.65 -3.72 8.50
C ALA A 95 7.31 -2.22 8.47
N GLY A 96 6.52 -1.80 7.48
CA GLY A 96 5.98 -0.45 7.42
C GLY A 96 6.35 0.33 6.17
N TRP A 97 6.85 1.54 6.34
CA TRP A 97 7.21 2.55 5.35
C TRP A 97 6.04 3.07 4.50
N VAL A 98 5.51 4.21 4.91
CA VAL A 98 4.47 4.94 4.15
C VAL A 98 5.09 5.60 2.92
N TYR A 99 6.12 6.39 3.11
CA TYR A 99 6.72 7.19 2.05
C TYR A 99 7.92 6.51 1.40
N SER A 100 8.01 6.60 0.07
CA SER A 100 9.15 6.03 -0.67
C SER A 100 10.51 6.59 -0.23
N PRO A 101 10.70 7.90 0.02
CA PRO A 101 11.98 8.39 0.55
C PRO A 101 12.37 7.76 1.88
N ASN A 102 11.40 7.37 2.72
CA ASN A 102 11.66 6.69 4.00
C ASN A 102 12.22 5.27 3.76
N ALA A 103 11.61 4.51 2.86
CA ALA A 103 12.09 3.18 2.48
C ALA A 103 13.48 3.25 1.81
N ILE A 104 13.68 4.22 0.92
CA ILE A 104 14.96 4.48 0.23
C ILE A 104 16.07 4.78 1.24
N ALA A 105 15.84 5.71 2.16
CA ALA A 105 16.82 6.09 3.19
C ALA A 105 17.14 4.95 4.18
N SER A 106 16.17 4.05 4.40
CA SER A 106 16.34 2.88 5.29
C SER A 106 17.06 1.71 4.62
N ALA A 107 17.12 1.63 3.29
CA ALA A 107 17.64 0.48 2.56
C ALA A 107 19.09 0.08 2.93
N PRO A 108 20.05 1.00 3.09
CA PRO A 108 21.40 0.63 3.54
C PRO A 108 21.42 0.00 4.93
N VAL A 109 20.58 0.51 5.85
CA VAL A 109 20.48 0.01 7.22
C VAL A 109 19.85 -1.38 7.25
N VAL A 110 18.78 -1.60 6.49
CA VAL A 110 18.14 -2.92 6.31
C VAL A 110 19.14 -3.93 5.73
N THR A 111 19.92 -3.51 4.72
CA THR A 111 20.91 -4.36 4.07
C THR A 111 22.03 -4.75 5.04
N ALA A 112 22.55 -3.80 5.81
CA ALA A 112 23.58 -4.06 6.82
C ALA A 112 23.07 -4.97 7.95
N GLY A 113 21.81 -4.77 8.38
CA GLY A 113 21.17 -5.55 9.45
C GLY A 113 20.76 -6.95 9.03
N LYS A 114 20.74 -7.25 7.72
CA LYS A 114 20.36 -8.55 7.17
C LYS A 114 19.03 -9.08 7.73
N LYS A 115 18.02 -8.23 7.80
CA LYS A 115 16.67 -8.59 8.26
C LYS A 115 15.67 -8.40 7.14
N VAL A 116 14.74 -9.36 7.00
CA VAL A 116 13.61 -9.21 6.08
C VAL A 116 12.79 -7.99 6.48
N ALA A 117 12.38 -7.22 5.48
CA ALA A 117 11.63 -6.00 5.66
C ALA A 117 10.45 -5.95 4.66
N VAL A 118 9.24 -5.82 5.18
CA VAL A 118 7.99 -5.84 4.41
C VAL A 118 7.49 -4.41 4.21
N ILE A 119 7.51 -3.94 2.97
CA ILE A 119 7.00 -2.62 2.57
C ILE A 119 5.48 -2.68 2.46
N MET A 120 4.77 -1.87 3.26
CA MET A 120 3.31 -1.90 3.37
C MET A 120 2.59 -0.74 2.67
N ASN A 121 3.34 0.24 2.12
CA ASN A 121 2.76 1.32 1.30
C ASN A 121 3.73 1.88 0.25
N ALA A 122 4.97 2.23 0.59
CA ALA A 122 5.89 2.96 -0.29
C ALA A 122 5.91 2.43 -1.74
N GLY A 123 5.45 3.27 -2.70
CA GLY A 123 5.03 2.85 -4.05
C GLY A 123 6.05 3.05 -5.17
N THR A 124 7.26 3.59 -4.91
CA THR A 124 8.29 3.72 -5.97
C THR A 124 8.79 2.33 -6.42
N ALA A 125 8.88 2.14 -7.74
CA ALA A 125 9.12 0.81 -8.33
C ALA A 125 10.41 0.14 -7.85
N HIS A 126 11.55 0.84 -7.91
CA HIS A 126 12.86 0.26 -7.64
C HIS A 126 13.16 -0.04 -6.15
N ILE A 127 12.24 0.24 -5.21
CA ILE A 127 12.48 0.04 -3.75
C ILE A 127 12.97 -1.38 -3.45
N THR A 128 12.32 -2.42 -3.99
CA THR A 128 12.73 -3.81 -3.69
C THR A 128 14.09 -4.19 -4.28
N GLN A 129 14.63 -3.39 -5.20
CA GLN A 129 15.99 -3.56 -5.75
C GLN A 129 17.07 -2.91 -4.87
N MET A 130 16.69 -1.94 -3.99
CA MET A 130 17.63 -1.20 -3.14
C MET A 130 18.15 -2.01 -1.97
N SER A 131 17.45 -3.07 -1.56
CA SER A 131 17.92 -4.06 -0.60
C SER A 131 17.47 -5.46 -1.01
N PRO A 132 18.33 -6.48 -0.92
CA PRO A 132 17.95 -7.86 -1.19
C PRO A 132 16.93 -8.39 -0.17
N PHE A 133 16.75 -7.70 0.95
CA PHE A 133 15.86 -8.08 2.06
C PHE A 133 14.50 -7.41 2.03
N TYR A 134 14.24 -6.50 1.08
CA TYR A 134 12.93 -5.90 0.89
C TYR A 134 11.98 -6.85 0.16
N LEU A 135 10.79 -7.01 0.75
CA LEU A 135 9.58 -7.58 0.15
C LEU A 135 8.50 -6.48 0.12
N ARG A 136 7.61 -6.46 -0.84
CA ARG A 136 6.52 -5.50 -0.88
C ARG A 136 5.18 -6.19 -1.04
N THR A 137 4.25 -5.90 -0.12
CA THR A 137 2.86 -6.38 -0.13
C THR A 137 1.87 -5.27 -0.45
N SER A 138 2.33 -4.03 -0.63
CA SER A 138 1.45 -2.91 -0.99
C SER A 138 1.20 -2.84 -2.50
N PHE A 139 1.94 -2.05 -3.20
CA PHE A 139 1.85 -1.82 -4.65
C PHE A 139 3.10 -1.06 -5.13
N SER A 140 3.29 -0.97 -6.45
CA SER A 140 4.10 0.09 -7.05
C SER A 140 3.21 0.97 -7.92
N MET A 141 3.64 2.21 -8.14
CA MET A 141 2.91 3.13 -9.03
C MET A 141 2.77 2.59 -10.46
N TRP A 142 3.67 1.69 -10.86
CA TRP A 142 3.64 1.04 -12.17
C TRP A 142 2.54 -0.01 -12.34
N HIS A 143 1.94 -0.53 -11.26
CA HIS A 143 0.79 -1.43 -11.40
C HIS A 143 -0.40 -0.67 -11.99
N ALA A 144 -0.93 0.29 -11.27
CA ALA A 144 -2.12 1.02 -11.67
C ALA A 144 -1.87 1.99 -12.85
N ALA A 145 -0.82 2.82 -12.78
CA ALA A 145 -0.62 3.87 -13.78
C ALA A 145 -0.29 3.33 -15.17
N TYR A 146 0.49 2.23 -15.26
CA TYR A 146 0.78 1.60 -16.54
C TYR A 146 -0.48 0.98 -17.16
N ALA A 147 -1.24 0.20 -16.40
CA ALA A 147 -2.49 -0.40 -16.85
C ALA A 147 -3.53 0.67 -17.25
N MET A 148 -3.56 1.79 -16.51
CA MET A 148 -4.48 2.89 -16.77
C MET A 148 -4.15 3.65 -18.07
N GLY A 149 -2.88 3.76 -18.45
CA GLY A 149 -2.49 4.37 -19.73
C GLY A 149 -3.12 3.65 -20.92
N GLU A 150 -3.03 2.33 -20.95
CA GLU A 150 -3.68 1.51 -21.99
C GLU A 150 -5.21 1.63 -21.95
N ALA A 151 -5.82 1.51 -20.78
CA ALA A 151 -7.27 1.63 -20.60
C ALA A 151 -7.79 3.00 -21.05
N THR A 152 -7.06 4.08 -20.77
CA THR A 152 -7.42 5.45 -21.18
C THR A 152 -7.45 5.59 -22.70
N ALA A 153 -6.46 5.06 -23.40
CA ALA A 153 -6.41 5.15 -24.86
C ALA A 153 -7.43 4.23 -25.54
N LYS A 154 -7.54 2.96 -25.11
CA LYS A 154 -8.30 1.92 -25.79
C LYS A 154 -9.76 1.83 -25.36
N GLN A 155 -10.03 1.94 -24.04
CA GLN A 155 -11.40 1.76 -23.51
C GLN A 155 -12.16 3.09 -23.44
N LEU A 156 -11.47 4.19 -23.11
CA LEU A 156 -12.08 5.51 -23.01
C LEU A 156 -11.90 6.36 -24.28
N ASN A 157 -11.19 5.84 -25.29
CA ASN A 157 -10.91 6.48 -26.58
C ASN A 157 -10.29 7.87 -26.48
N ALA A 158 -9.57 8.17 -25.38
CA ALA A 158 -8.87 9.44 -25.22
C ALA A 158 -7.68 9.53 -26.16
N LYS A 159 -7.48 10.69 -26.81
CA LYS A 159 -6.39 10.96 -27.75
C LYS A 159 -5.30 11.80 -27.12
N THR A 160 -5.67 12.68 -26.20
CA THR A 160 -4.75 13.64 -25.59
C THR A 160 -4.85 13.57 -24.05
N ALA A 161 -3.71 13.66 -23.39
CA ALA A 161 -3.64 13.76 -21.94
C ALA A 161 -2.66 14.85 -21.51
N VAL A 162 -2.99 15.54 -20.43
CA VAL A 162 -2.04 16.29 -19.59
C VAL A 162 -1.80 15.45 -18.34
N ILE A 163 -0.56 15.42 -17.85
CA ILE A 163 -0.21 14.70 -16.63
C ILE A 163 0.20 15.70 -15.55
N GLY A 164 -0.55 15.74 -14.44
CA GLY A 164 -0.18 16.44 -13.21
C GLY A 164 0.39 15.47 -12.18
N TYR A 165 1.52 15.82 -11.56
CA TYR A 165 2.15 14.92 -10.60
C TYR A 165 2.88 15.65 -9.49
N THR A 166 2.82 15.11 -8.28
CA THR A 166 3.67 15.56 -7.17
C THR A 166 5.13 15.21 -7.48
N ASP A 167 6.04 16.21 -7.39
CA ASP A 167 7.45 16.06 -7.75
C ASP A 167 8.26 15.36 -6.65
N PHE A 168 8.11 14.03 -6.60
CA PHE A 168 8.90 13.12 -5.76
C PHE A 168 8.88 11.72 -6.41
N PRO A 169 9.64 10.71 -5.91
CA PRO A 169 9.85 9.46 -6.64
C PRO A 169 8.56 8.74 -7.12
N PRO A 170 7.51 8.54 -6.29
CA PRO A 170 6.25 7.94 -6.79
C PRO A 170 5.55 8.75 -7.88
N GLY A 171 5.61 10.08 -7.81
CA GLY A 171 5.00 10.94 -8.84
C GLY A 171 5.69 10.81 -10.19
N LYS A 172 7.03 10.73 -10.19
CA LYS A 172 7.82 10.47 -11.42
C LYS A 172 7.55 9.08 -11.98
N ASP A 173 7.41 8.07 -11.13
CA ASP A 173 7.02 6.73 -11.56
C ASP A 173 5.63 6.72 -12.21
N THR A 174 4.67 7.41 -11.60
CA THR A 174 3.30 7.52 -12.11
C THR A 174 3.27 8.21 -13.47
N LEU A 175 3.98 9.34 -13.60
CA LEU A 175 4.16 10.05 -14.88
C LEU A 175 4.71 9.10 -15.95
N ASN A 176 5.85 8.45 -15.68
CA ASN A 176 6.54 7.61 -16.64
C ASN A 176 5.71 6.39 -17.04
N ALA A 177 5.06 5.74 -16.08
CA ALA A 177 4.23 4.55 -16.31
C ALA A 177 3.02 4.87 -17.19
N PHE A 178 2.25 5.89 -16.83
CA PHE A 178 1.07 6.29 -17.61
C PHE A 178 1.46 6.77 -19.01
N LYS A 179 2.41 7.71 -19.12
CA LYS A 179 2.86 8.26 -20.41
C LYS A 179 3.28 7.14 -21.35
N ARG A 180 4.16 6.25 -20.89
CA ARG A 180 4.68 5.15 -21.70
C ARG A 180 3.56 4.25 -22.26
N SER A 181 2.64 3.84 -21.40
CA SER A 181 1.54 2.95 -21.81
C SER A 181 0.51 3.66 -22.66
N PHE A 182 0.16 4.90 -22.33
CA PHE A 182 -0.79 5.72 -23.09
C PHE A 182 -0.30 5.98 -24.51
N GLU A 183 0.96 6.40 -24.67
CA GLU A 183 1.57 6.70 -25.97
C GLU A 183 1.76 5.41 -26.80
N ALA A 184 2.19 4.31 -26.18
CA ALA A 184 2.27 3.01 -26.84
C ALA A 184 0.90 2.49 -27.32
N SER A 185 -0.19 2.99 -26.72
CA SER A 185 -1.57 2.66 -27.08
C SER A 185 -2.23 3.67 -28.05
N GLY A 186 -1.45 4.62 -28.59
CA GLY A 186 -1.89 5.58 -29.61
C GLY A 186 -2.41 6.91 -29.06
N GLY A 187 -2.29 7.15 -27.76
CA GLY A 187 -2.53 8.46 -27.15
C GLY A 187 -1.33 9.41 -27.29
N LYS A 188 -1.51 10.67 -26.93
CA LYS A 188 -0.46 11.69 -26.92
C LYS A 188 -0.50 12.47 -25.60
N VAL A 189 0.61 12.48 -24.86
CA VAL A 189 0.79 13.38 -23.74
C VAL A 189 1.21 14.76 -24.28
N ILE A 190 0.41 15.79 -23.99
CA ILE A 190 0.58 17.15 -24.55
C ILE A 190 1.18 18.14 -23.54
N ASP A 191 1.19 17.80 -22.25
CA ASP A 191 1.89 18.57 -21.22
C ASP A 191 2.13 17.72 -19.97
N GLU A 192 3.19 18.06 -19.21
CA GLU A 192 3.58 17.46 -17.93
C GLU A 192 3.73 18.57 -16.90
N ILE A 193 2.99 18.49 -15.79
CA ILE A 193 2.86 19.55 -14.81
C ILE A 193 3.34 19.07 -13.44
N PRO A 194 4.55 19.40 -12.98
CA PRO A 194 4.95 19.17 -11.61
C PRO A 194 4.15 20.09 -10.68
N MET A 195 3.46 19.49 -9.69
CA MET A 195 2.51 20.19 -8.81
C MET A 195 3.03 20.30 -7.37
N GLY A 196 4.29 20.63 -7.18
CA GLY A 196 4.92 20.75 -5.87
C GLY A 196 5.38 19.42 -5.29
N GLY A 197 5.92 19.46 -4.07
CA GLY A 197 6.43 18.30 -3.35
C GLY A 197 5.36 17.57 -2.52
N ALA A 198 5.74 16.46 -1.86
CA ALA A 198 4.85 15.64 -1.03
C ALA A 198 4.64 16.20 0.41
N GLY A 199 5.03 17.43 0.69
CA GLY A 199 4.90 18.10 1.99
C GLY A 199 3.52 18.72 2.20
N ALA A 200 3.47 20.03 2.44
CA ALA A 200 2.21 20.76 2.58
C ALA A 200 1.40 20.74 1.28
N VAL A 201 0.07 20.73 1.42
CA VAL A 201 -0.85 20.78 0.28
C VAL A 201 -0.69 22.14 -0.43
N PRO A 202 -0.32 22.18 -1.74
CA PRO A 202 -0.21 23.43 -2.47
C PRO A 202 -1.59 23.95 -2.89
N ASP A 203 -1.65 25.21 -3.35
CA ASP A 203 -2.76 25.66 -4.18
C ASP A 203 -2.68 25.00 -5.56
N PHE A 204 -3.62 24.14 -5.89
CA PHE A 204 -3.66 23.44 -7.16
C PHE A 204 -4.22 24.28 -8.32
N THR A 205 -4.85 25.43 -8.04
CA THR A 205 -5.53 26.27 -9.03
C THR A 205 -4.65 26.61 -10.26
N PRO A 206 -3.40 27.10 -10.12
CA PRO A 206 -2.60 27.47 -11.29
C PRO A 206 -2.23 26.25 -12.16
N PHE A 207 -2.01 25.09 -11.55
CA PHE A 207 -1.68 23.87 -12.29
C PHE A 207 -2.89 23.33 -13.08
N PHE A 208 -4.05 23.37 -12.46
CA PHE A 208 -5.32 22.94 -13.07
C PHE A 208 -5.75 23.91 -14.17
N GLN A 209 -5.55 25.23 -13.99
CA GLN A 209 -5.81 26.21 -15.05
C GLN A 209 -4.91 25.96 -16.25
N ARG A 210 -3.60 25.71 -16.05
CA ARG A 210 -2.66 25.36 -17.12
C ARG A 210 -3.13 24.12 -17.89
N ALA A 211 -3.59 23.07 -17.17
CA ALA A 211 -4.13 21.88 -17.80
C ALA A 211 -5.41 22.18 -18.59
N LYS A 212 -6.32 22.99 -18.04
CA LYS A 212 -7.58 23.40 -18.68
C LYS A 212 -7.34 24.15 -19.99
N ASP A 213 -6.36 25.07 -20.02
CA ASP A 213 -6.01 25.86 -21.20
C ASP A 213 -5.50 25.00 -22.37
N LYS A 214 -4.92 23.82 -22.07
CA LYS A 214 -4.48 22.83 -23.08
C LYS A 214 -5.63 22.03 -23.69
N LYS A 215 -6.82 22.04 -23.07
CA LYS A 215 -8.00 21.31 -23.54
C LYS A 215 -7.74 19.83 -23.85
N PRO A 216 -7.13 19.06 -22.94
CA PRO A 216 -6.92 17.62 -23.16
C PRO A 216 -8.25 16.85 -23.00
N ASP A 217 -8.33 15.64 -23.57
CA ASP A 217 -9.42 14.72 -23.26
C ASP A 217 -9.39 14.26 -21.80
N VAL A 218 -8.15 14.08 -21.27
CA VAL A 218 -7.89 13.60 -19.90
C VAL A 218 -6.85 14.47 -19.20
N PHE A 219 -7.13 14.82 -17.96
CA PHE A 219 -6.14 15.27 -17.02
C PHE A 219 -5.84 14.13 -16.05
N PHE A 220 -4.72 13.46 -16.26
CA PHE A 220 -4.26 12.36 -15.41
C PHE A 220 -3.44 12.94 -14.24
N VAL A 221 -3.85 12.66 -13.01
CA VAL A 221 -3.26 13.30 -11.83
C VAL A 221 -2.80 12.27 -10.81
N PHE A 222 -1.59 12.44 -10.31
CA PHE A 222 -1.11 11.78 -9.10
C PHE A 222 -0.70 12.79 -8.05
N VAL A 223 -1.29 12.66 -6.87
CA VAL A 223 -0.89 13.31 -5.62
C VAL A 223 -0.96 12.27 -4.49
N PRO A 224 -0.25 12.47 -3.37
CA PRO A 224 -0.49 11.63 -2.19
C PRO A 224 -1.96 11.63 -1.79
N ALA A 225 -2.43 10.50 -1.29
CA ALA A 225 -3.76 10.39 -0.71
C ALA A 225 -4.00 11.43 0.41
N GLY A 226 -5.16 11.44 1.02
CA GLY A 226 -5.49 12.36 2.09
C GLY A 226 -5.89 13.75 1.60
N ASP A 227 -5.35 14.77 2.23
CA ASP A 227 -5.76 16.17 1.97
C ASP A 227 -5.33 16.68 0.58
N HIS A 228 -4.23 16.17 0.02
CA HIS A 228 -3.85 16.45 -1.36
C HIS A 228 -4.92 15.97 -2.34
N ALA A 229 -5.38 14.74 -2.19
CA ALA A 229 -6.43 14.15 -3.01
C ALA A 229 -7.73 14.96 -2.93
N ALA A 230 -8.15 15.30 -1.70
CA ALA A 230 -9.36 16.11 -1.50
C ALA A 230 -9.25 17.49 -2.14
N ALA A 231 -8.08 18.15 -2.03
CA ALA A 231 -7.84 19.45 -2.64
C ALA A 231 -7.85 19.40 -4.18
N VAL A 232 -7.24 18.38 -4.77
CA VAL A 232 -7.25 18.13 -6.23
C VAL A 232 -8.67 17.99 -6.75
N VAL A 233 -9.51 17.16 -6.13
CA VAL A 233 -10.89 16.93 -6.56
C VAL A 233 -11.75 18.20 -6.42
N LYS A 234 -11.58 18.95 -5.32
CA LYS A 234 -12.26 20.24 -5.13
C LYS A 234 -11.85 21.27 -6.17
N THR A 235 -10.56 21.37 -6.48
CA THR A 235 -10.05 22.30 -7.52
C THR A 235 -10.59 21.94 -8.89
N TYR A 236 -10.65 20.65 -9.23
CA TYR A 236 -11.26 20.18 -10.48
C TYR A 236 -12.70 20.65 -10.65
N GLY A 237 -13.53 20.47 -9.59
CA GLY A 237 -14.91 20.93 -9.58
C GLY A 237 -15.02 22.46 -9.66
N ALA A 238 -14.24 23.18 -8.82
CA ALA A 238 -14.29 24.65 -8.74
C ALA A 238 -13.93 25.33 -10.06
N LEU A 239 -13.03 24.73 -10.85
CA LEU A 239 -12.64 25.27 -12.16
C LEU A 239 -13.56 24.83 -13.31
N GLY A 240 -14.61 24.07 -13.06
CA GLY A 240 -15.53 23.61 -14.10
C GLY A 240 -14.82 22.81 -15.20
N MET A 241 -13.86 21.97 -14.84
CA MET A 241 -13.09 21.19 -15.84
C MET A 241 -13.94 20.10 -16.48
N ARG A 242 -14.88 19.51 -15.73
CA ARG A 242 -15.85 18.53 -16.28
C ARG A 242 -16.73 19.16 -17.34
N GLU A 243 -17.27 20.35 -17.07
CA GLU A 243 -18.09 21.13 -18.00
C GLU A 243 -17.30 21.53 -19.25
N ALA A 244 -15.99 21.69 -19.11
CA ALA A 244 -15.07 21.89 -20.24
C ALA A 244 -14.75 20.61 -21.02
N GLY A 245 -15.33 19.45 -20.64
CA GLY A 245 -15.12 18.16 -21.30
C GLY A 245 -13.85 17.42 -20.91
N ILE A 246 -13.12 17.88 -19.90
CA ILE A 246 -11.85 17.30 -19.44
C ILE A 246 -12.15 16.28 -18.34
N LYS A 247 -11.80 15.02 -18.55
CA LYS A 247 -11.93 13.95 -17.53
C LYS A 247 -10.77 13.97 -16.55
N LEU A 248 -11.04 14.01 -15.23
CA LEU A 248 -10.02 13.79 -14.22
C LEU A 248 -9.86 12.28 -13.97
N MET A 249 -8.64 11.80 -14.06
CA MET A 249 -8.29 10.39 -13.86
C MET A 249 -6.99 10.29 -13.05
N GLY A 250 -6.75 9.15 -12.41
CA GLY A 250 -5.50 8.90 -11.67
C GLY A 250 -5.49 7.56 -10.97
N PRO A 251 -4.39 7.20 -10.30
CA PRO A 251 -4.39 6.10 -9.34
C PRO A 251 -5.40 6.34 -8.23
N GLY A 252 -5.83 5.30 -7.53
CA GLY A 252 -6.84 5.38 -6.48
C GLY A 252 -6.48 6.24 -5.28
N ASP A 253 -5.25 6.73 -5.20
CA ASP A 253 -4.83 7.75 -4.23
C ASP A 253 -5.77 8.97 -4.24
N ILE A 254 -6.25 9.39 -5.43
CA ILE A 254 -7.14 10.56 -5.56
C ILE A 254 -8.60 10.28 -5.18
N THR A 255 -8.97 9.03 -4.94
CA THR A 255 -10.31 8.61 -4.50
C THR A 255 -10.26 7.79 -3.21
N GLN A 256 -9.28 8.07 -2.33
CA GLN A 256 -9.11 7.36 -1.06
C GLN A 256 -10.42 7.26 -0.28
N ASP A 257 -10.80 6.06 0.15
CA ASP A 257 -12.08 5.75 0.78
C ASP A 257 -12.38 6.63 2.00
N THR A 258 -11.37 6.92 2.83
CA THR A 258 -11.53 7.75 4.04
C THR A 258 -11.83 9.23 3.75
N LYS A 259 -11.52 9.71 2.55
CA LYS A 259 -11.73 11.11 2.12
C LYS A 259 -12.85 11.26 1.10
N LEU A 260 -13.33 10.18 0.49
CA LEU A 260 -14.24 10.19 -0.65
C LEU A 260 -15.52 11.00 -0.37
N GLN A 261 -16.16 10.78 0.77
CA GLN A 261 -17.41 11.50 1.12
C GLN A 261 -17.20 13.01 1.24
N ALA A 262 -16.04 13.44 1.74
CA ALA A 262 -15.70 14.86 1.90
C ALA A 262 -15.40 15.58 0.59
N MET A 263 -15.19 14.86 -0.51
CA MET A 263 -14.96 15.41 -1.86
C MET A 263 -16.25 15.90 -2.49
N GLY A 264 -17.42 15.39 -2.05
CA GLY A 264 -18.74 15.79 -2.54
C GLY A 264 -18.96 15.48 -4.03
N ASP A 265 -19.90 16.17 -4.65
CA ASP A 265 -20.32 15.93 -6.04
C ASP A 265 -19.19 16.15 -7.07
N ALA A 266 -18.14 16.87 -6.70
CA ALA A 266 -16.96 17.01 -7.57
C ALA A 266 -16.27 15.67 -7.88
N ALA A 267 -16.42 14.68 -7.01
CA ALA A 267 -15.86 13.35 -7.21
C ALA A 267 -16.70 12.46 -8.16
N VAL A 268 -17.97 12.72 -8.36
CA VAL A 268 -18.84 11.87 -9.22
C VAL A 268 -18.28 11.83 -10.63
N GLY A 269 -18.16 10.62 -11.20
CA GLY A 269 -17.61 10.40 -12.54
C GLY A 269 -16.08 10.39 -12.62
N LEU A 270 -15.35 10.53 -11.50
CA LEU A 270 -13.90 10.29 -11.48
C LEU A 270 -13.62 8.82 -11.78
N ILE A 271 -12.63 8.58 -12.62
CA ILE A 271 -12.19 7.21 -12.97
C ILE A 271 -10.79 7.01 -12.41
N THR A 272 -10.65 5.98 -11.59
CA THR A 272 -9.36 5.61 -10.99
C THR A 272 -9.07 4.13 -11.20
N MET A 273 -7.80 3.78 -11.14
CA MET A 273 -7.36 2.39 -11.08
C MET A 273 -6.57 2.17 -9.80
N HIS A 274 -6.96 1.15 -9.06
CA HIS A 274 -6.27 0.77 -7.82
C HIS A 274 -6.51 -0.70 -7.48
N HIS A 275 -5.63 -1.23 -6.65
CA HIS A 275 -5.71 -2.61 -6.18
C HIS A 275 -6.79 -2.84 -5.10
N TYR A 276 -7.31 -1.80 -4.47
CA TYR A 276 -8.30 -1.91 -3.41
C TYR A 276 -9.16 -0.65 -3.27
N HIS A 277 -10.42 -0.85 -2.98
CA HIS A 277 -11.34 0.10 -2.34
C HIS A 277 -12.38 -0.67 -1.51
N ALA A 278 -13.00 0.00 -0.53
CA ALA A 278 -13.89 -0.65 0.44
C ALA A 278 -15.16 -1.24 -0.17
N ASP A 279 -15.55 -0.80 -1.37
CA ASP A 279 -16.76 -1.25 -2.07
C ASP A 279 -16.54 -2.52 -2.93
N LEU A 280 -15.34 -3.16 -2.88
CA LEU A 280 -15.09 -4.40 -3.63
C LEU A 280 -16.05 -5.52 -3.22
N ASP A 281 -16.74 -6.10 -4.21
CA ASP A 281 -17.75 -7.14 -4.00
C ASP A 281 -17.14 -8.54 -3.97
N ASN A 282 -16.47 -8.87 -2.84
CA ASN A 282 -16.03 -10.21 -2.54
C ASN A 282 -16.20 -10.54 -1.05
N ALA A 283 -16.25 -11.81 -0.70
CA ALA A 283 -16.54 -12.27 0.65
C ALA A 283 -15.50 -11.81 1.68
N GLU A 284 -14.20 -11.84 1.33
CA GLU A 284 -13.12 -11.43 2.22
C GLU A 284 -13.17 -9.94 2.51
N ASN A 285 -13.47 -9.10 1.51
CA ASN A 285 -13.65 -7.67 1.71
C ASN A 285 -14.87 -7.35 2.58
N LYS A 286 -16.01 -7.98 2.31
CA LYS A 286 -17.22 -7.78 3.12
C LYS A 286 -16.95 -8.10 4.59
N ARG A 287 -16.26 -9.22 4.86
CA ARG A 287 -15.84 -9.59 6.22
C ARG A 287 -14.90 -8.54 6.81
N PHE A 288 -13.87 -8.15 6.07
CA PHE A 288 -12.87 -7.17 6.51
C PHE A 288 -13.52 -5.81 6.87
N VAL A 289 -14.37 -5.27 5.99
CA VAL A 289 -15.09 -4.02 6.22
C VAL A 289 -16.05 -4.12 7.42
N ALA A 290 -16.77 -5.24 7.57
CA ALA A 290 -17.66 -5.44 8.70
C ALA A 290 -16.91 -5.49 10.04
N GLU A 291 -15.82 -6.25 10.12
CA GLU A 291 -14.99 -6.33 11.33
C GLU A 291 -14.24 -5.02 11.62
N TRP A 292 -13.84 -4.28 10.57
CA TRP A 292 -13.27 -2.94 10.71
C TRP A 292 -14.25 -1.97 11.38
N LYS A 293 -15.48 -1.89 10.87
CA LYS A 293 -16.53 -1.03 11.46
C LYS A 293 -16.87 -1.43 12.89
N LYS A 294 -16.87 -2.71 13.20
CA LYS A 294 -17.07 -3.22 14.56
C LYS A 294 -15.93 -2.83 15.51
N ALA A 295 -14.69 -2.84 15.04
CA ALA A 295 -13.52 -2.56 15.86
C ALA A 295 -13.27 -1.05 16.04
N TYR A 296 -13.49 -0.25 15.00
CA TYR A 296 -13.05 1.15 14.95
C TYR A 296 -14.22 2.17 14.82
N GLY A 297 -15.46 1.69 14.76
CA GLY A 297 -16.68 2.49 14.70
C GLY A 297 -17.43 2.39 13.38
N ALA A 298 -18.76 2.42 13.44
CA ALA A 298 -19.65 2.19 12.29
C ALA A 298 -19.46 3.18 11.13
N ASN A 299 -18.96 4.37 11.41
CA ASN A 299 -18.71 5.43 10.42
C ASN A 299 -17.29 5.42 9.87
N THR A 300 -16.46 4.42 10.23
CA THR A 300 -15.11 4.29 9.70
C THR A 300 -15.09 3.35 8.49
N THR A 301 -14.17 3.60 7.58
CA THR A 301 -13.98 2.79 6.38
C THR A 301 -12.50 2.42 6.28
N PRO A 302 -12.15 1.13 6.06
CA PRO A 302 -10.77 0.78 5.71
C PRO A 302 -10.47 1.26 4.30
N ASP A 303 -9.20 1.47 4.01
CA ASP A 303 -8.72 1.84 2.69
C ASP A 303 -7.52 0.97 2.27
N PHE A 304 -6.87 1.33 1.17
CA PHE A 304 -5.71 0.61 0.66
C PHE A 304 -4.51 0.61 1.62
N MET A 305 -4.37 1.63 2.49
CA MET A 305 -3.35 1.64 3.56
C MET A 305 -3.62 0.54 4.59
N ALA A 306 -4.89 0.42 5.01
CA ALA A 306 -5.31 -0.62 5.95
C ALA A 306 -5.09 -2.02 5.38
N VAL A 307 -5.41 -2.23 4.10
CA VAL A 307 -5.16 -3.51 3.41
C VAL A 307 -3.66 -3.76 3.25
N GLY A 308 -2.85 -2.73 3.00
CA GLY A 308 -1.39 -2.86 2.95
C GLY A 308 -0.81 -3.42 4.26
N GLY A 309 -1.28 -2.92 5.40
CA GLY A 309 -0.93 -3.44 6.73
C GLY A 309 -1.44 -4.87 6.97
N TYR A 310 -2.70 -5.14 6.60
CA TYR A 310 -3.33 -6.45 6.72
C TYR A 310 -2.57 -7.52 5.93
N ASP A 311 -2.27 -7.27 4.67
CA ASP A 311 -1.56 -8.21 3.80
C ASP A 311 -0.08 -8.35 4.15
N GLY A 312 0.55 -7.26 4.59
CA GLY A 312 1.90 -7.31 5.11
C GLY A 312 2.01 -8.23 6.32
N MET A 313 1.04 -8.17 7.22
CA MET A 313 1.00 -9.08 8.37
C MET A 313 0.66 -10.51 7.95
N ALA A 314 -0.16 -10.72 6.91
CA ALA A 314 -0.42 -12.05 6.35
C ALA A 314 0.87 -12.70 5.84
N LEU A 315 1.71 -11.96 5.12
CA LEU A 315 3.03 -12.44 4.67
C LEU A 315 3.96 -12.74 5.86
N ILE A 316 4.01 -11.86 6.86
CA ILE A 316 4.84 -12.06 8.06
C ILE A 316 4.42 -13.34 8.79
N VAL A 317 3.12 -13.55 9.02
CA VAL A 317 2.61 -14.77 9.67
C VAL A 317 2.92 -16.01 8.83
N HIS A 318 2.80 -15.93 7.50
CA HIS A 318 3.19 -17.02 6.61
C HIS A 318 4.67 -17.42 6.82
N MET A 319 5.58 -16.45 6.83
CA MET A 319 7.01 -16.71 7.08
C MET A 319 7.24 -17.32 8.47
N ILE A 320 6.59 -16.80 9.53
CA ILE A 320 6.70 -17.32 10.89
C ILE A 320 6.25 -18.78 10.96
N GLN A 321 5.15 -19.12 10.31
CA GLN A 321 4.63 -20.50 10.27
C GLN A 321 5.58 -21.46 9.55
N GLN A 322 6.07 -21.07 8.36
CA GLN A 322 6.99 -21.90 7.56
C GLN A 322 8.29 -22.16 8.32
N LEU A 323 8.77 -21.20 9.07
CA LEU A 323 10.04 -21.24 9.81
C LEU A 323 9.87 -21.71 11.27
N LYS A 324 8.66 -22.09 11.65
CA LYS A 324 8.35 -22.54 13.02
C LYS A 324 8.83 -21.54 14.08
N GLY A 325 8.65 -20.25 13.81
CA GLY A 325 9.01 -19.15 14.70
C GLY A 325 10.50 -18.75 14.72
N LYS A 326 11.40 -19.53 14.17
CA LYS A 326 12.84 -19.21 14.13
C LYS A 326 13.18 -18.48 12.82
N ILE A 327 13.20 -17.16 12.87
CA ILE A 327 13.38 -16.35 11.67
C ILE A 327 14.84 -16.33 11.24
N ASP A 328 15.15 -17.11 10.23
CA ASP A 328 16.36 -17.01 9.41
C ASP A 328 16.02 -16.19 8.15
N THR A 329 16.84 -15.22 7.80
CA THR A 329 16.57 -14.25 6.75
C THR A 329 16.45 -14.89 5.36
N ASP A 330 17.37 -15.78 5.01
CA ASP A 330 17.38 -16.42 3.68
C ASP A 330 16.19 -17.39 3.53
N GLN A 331 15.90 -18.14 4.59
CA GLN A 331 14.73 -19.01 4.63
C GLN A 331 13.42 -18.21 4.61
N ALA A 332 13.36 -17.05 5.27
CA ALA A 332 12.20 -16.18 5.25
C ALA A 332 11.94 -15.61 3.84
N LEU A 333 12.99 -15.19 3.13
CA LEU A 333 12.89 -14.78 1.73
C LEU A 333 12.45 -15.94 0.82
N ALA A 334 12.93 -17.16 1.07
CA ALA A 334 12.49 -18.35 0.33
C ALA A 334 11.00 -18.66 0.62
N ALA A 335 10.59 -18.61 1.88
CA ALA A 335 9.19 -18.79 2.28
C ALA A 335 8.27 -17.73 1.65
N ALA A 336 8.70 -16.46 1.60
CA ALA A 336 7.93 -15.38 0.98
C ALA A 336 7.60 -15.64 -0.50
N LYS A 337 8.50 -16.30 -1.25
CA LYS A 337 8.26 -16.65 -2.67
C LYS A 337 7.11 -17.67 -2.86
N THR A 338 6.73 -18.39 -1.82
CA THR A 338 5.62 -19.36 -1.86
C THR A 338 4.29 -18.74 -1.40
N PHE A 339 4.32 -17.49 -0.97
CA PHE A 339 3.14 -16.82 -0.44
C PHE A 339 2.06 -16.65 -1.50
N LYS A 340 0.88 -17.18 -1.18
CA LYS A 340 -0.37 -16.96 -1.91
C LYS A 340 -1.47 -16.77 -0.87
N TYR A 341 -2.26 -15.74 -1.04
CA TYR A 341 -3.27 -15.37 -0.06
C TYR A 341 -4.51 -14.79 -0.73
N ASN A 342 -5.69 -15.15 -0.22
CA ASN A 342 -6.95 -14.54 -0.64
C ASN A 342 -7.25 -13.36 0.28
N SER A 343 -6.87 -12.18 -0.16
CA SER A 343 -6.95 -10.90 0.55
C SER A 343 -8.31 -10.23 0.36
N PRO A 344 -8.69 -9.24 1.18
CA PRO A 344 -9.82 -8.35 0.89
C PRO A 344 -9.79 -7.72 -0.51
N ARG A 345 -8.61 -7.52 -1.10
CA ARG A 345 -8.45 -7.04 -2.48
C ARG A 345 -8.44 -8.15 -3.54
N GLY A 346 -8.77 -9.39 -3.18
CA GLY A 346 -8.70 -10.56 -4.06
C GLY A 346 -7.39 -11.33 -3.92
N PRO A 347 -7.11 -12.28 -4.81
CA PRO A 347 -5.91 -13.11 -4.75
C PRO A 347 -4.64 -12.28 -4.88
N ILE A 348 -3.67 -12.56 -4.00
CA ILE A 348 -2.33 -11.95 -4.03
C ILE A 348 -1.24 -13.02 -3.91
N SER A 349 -0.08 -12.71 -4.44
CA SER A 349 1.15 -13.49 -4.28
C SER A 349 2.39 -12.60 -4.32
N ILE A 350 3.54 -13.12 -3.95
CA ILE A 350 4.83 -12.43 -4.14
C ILE A 350 5.48 -12.95 -5.42
N ASP A 351 5.87 -12.05 -6.30
CA ASP A 351 6.67 -12.38 -7.48
C ASP A 351 8.07 -12.86 -7.02
N PRO A 352 8.46 -14.09 -7.35
CA PRO A 352 9.73 -14.66 -6.85
C PRO A 352 10.98 -13.96 -7.38
N ASP A 353 10.89 -13.27 -8.52
CA ASP A 353 12.01 -12.61 -9.17
C ASP A 353 12.19 -11.16 -8.68
N THR A 354 11.07 -10.44 -8.52
CA THR A 354 11.08 -9.01 -8.18
C THR A 354 10.84 -8.73 -6.70
N ARG A 355 10.31 -9.70 -5.95
CA ARG A 355 9.89 -9.59 -4.55
C ARG A 355 8.76 -8.56 -4.33
N ASP A 356 8.08 -8.20 -5.40
CA ASP A 356 6.87 -7.37 -5.37
C ASP A 356 5.61 -8.22 -5.32
N ILE A 357 4.53 -7.58 -4.93
CA ILE A 357 3.21 -8.18 -5.00
C ILE A 357 2.77 -8.40 -6.45
N VAL A 358 2.04 -9.50 -6.66
CA VAL A 358 1.19 -9.74 -7.83
C VAL A 358 -0.24 -9.70 -7.34
N MET A 359 -1.08 -8.87 -7.95
CA MET A 359 -2.44 -8.60 -7.48
C MET A 359 -3.37 -8.19 -8.63
N ASN A 360 -4.66 -8.08 -8.33
CA ASN A 360 -5.60 -7.50 -9.27
C ASN A 360 -5.57 -5.97 -9.22
N GLU A 361 -5.85 -5.33 -10.34
CA GLU A 361 -6.12 -3.90 -10.46
C GLU A 361 -7.56 -3.69 -10.92
N TYR A 362 -8.25 -2.75 -10.27
CA TYR A 362 -9.66 -2.45 -10.51
C TYR A 362 -9.79 -1.05 -11.12
N LEU A 363 -10.36 -0.96 -12.31
CA LEU A 363 -10.80 0.31 -12.90
C LEU A 363 -12.17 0.63 -12.30
N SER A 364 -12.28 1.74 -11.62
CA SER A 364 -13.48 2.11 -10.88
C SER A 364 -13.93 3.54 -11.22
N GLU A 365 -15.24 3.75 -11.20
CA GLU A 365 -15.86 5.05 -11.33
C GLU A 365 -16.55 5.43 -10.02
N VAL A 366 -16.37 6.68 -9.60
CA VAL A 366 -17.10 7.21 -8.45
C VAL A 366 -18.54 7.51 -8.84
N VAL A 367 -19.49 6.90 -8.15
CA VAL A 367 -20.93 7.07 -8.36
C VAL A 367 -21.65 7.38 -7.05
N LYS A 368 -22.89 7.86 -7.14
CA LYS A 368 -23.78 7.91 -5.97
C LYS A 368 -24.44 6.56 -5.77
N GLY A 369 -24.28 5.99 -4.58
CA GLY A 369 -24.95 4.77 -4.16
C GLY A 369 -26.45 4.98 -3.87
N PRO A 370 -27.17 3.89 -3.57
CA PRO A 370 -28.60 3.94 -3.29
C PRO A 370 -28.96 4.80 -2.05
N ASP A 371 -28.03 4.94 -1.11
CA ASP A 371 -28.17 5.77 0.10
C ASP A 371 -27.71 7.22 -0.12
N GLY A 372 -27.40 7.61 -1.35
CA GLY A 372 -26.92 8.93 -1.75
C GLY A 372 -25.44 9.19 -1.43
N LYS A 373 -24.73 8.24 -0.81
CA LYS A 373 -23.31 8.37 -0.54
C LYS A 373 -22.47 8.05 -1.78
N LEU A 374 -21.27 8.62 -1.82
CA LEU A 374 -20.31 8.29 -2.86
C LEU A 374 -19.75 6.88 -2.64
N MET A 375 -19.62 6.13 -3.71
CA MET A 375 -19.02 4.81 -3.74
C MET A 375 -18.17 4.61 -5.00
N GLN A 376 -17.24 3.67 -4.95
CA GLN A 376 -16.41 3.29 -6.08
C GLN A 376 -16.99 2.04 -6.76
N LYS A 377 -17.54 2.22 -7.94
CA LYS A 377 -18.11 1.14 -8.77
C LYS A 377 -17.05 0.59 -9.71
N VAL A 378 -16.74 -0.70 -9.59
CA VAL A 378 -15.84 -1.39 -10.52
C VAL A 378 -16.48 -1.43 -11.91
N ILE A 379 -15.77 -0.90 -12.91
CA ILE A 379 -16.16 -0.89 -14.33
C ILE A 379 -15.19 -1.73 -15.19
N GLY A 380 -14.08 -2.18 -14.62
CA GLY A 380 -13.11 -3.06 -15.26
C GLY A 380 -12.17 -3.69 -14.24
N LYS A 381 -11.55 -4.80 -14.61
CA LYS A 381 -10.59 -5.52 -13.76
C LYS A 381 -9.49 -6.12 -14.62
N ILE A 382 -8.25 -6.08 -14.11
CA ILE A 382 -7.11 -6.77 -14.68
C ILE A 382 -6.56 -7.71 -13.59
N ASP A 383 -6.48 -9.00 -13.91
CA ASP A 383 -6.03 -10.00 -12.95
C ASP A 383 -4.50 -10.19 -13.00
N ASN A 384 -3.90 -10.52 -11.85
CA ASN A 384 -2.50 -10.92 -11.73
C ASN A 384 -1.50 -9.90 -12.31
N VAL A 385 -1.75 -8.62 -12.06
CA VAL A 385 -0.87 -7.53 -12.51
C VAL A 385 0.45 -7.60 -11.76
N LYS A 386 1.55 -7.55 -12.50
CA LYS A 386 2.93 -7.41 -11.99
C LYS A 386 3.40 -5.96 -12.15
N ASP A 387 4.42 -5.58 -11.39
CA ASP A 387 5.12 -4.31 -11.61
C ASP A 387 5.67 -4.25 -13.04
N ALA A 388 5.07 -3.42 -13.90
CA ALA A 388 5.44 -3.34 -15.32
C ALA A 388 6.86 -2.81 -15.53
N CYS A 389 7.38 -1.95 -14.64
CA CYS A 389 8.75 -1.43 -14.71
C CYS A 389 9.76 -2.58 -14.68
N LYS A 390 9.61 -3.49 -13.73
CA LYS A 390 10.51 -4.63 -13.53
C LYS A 390 10.24 -5.77 -14.51
N ALA A 391 8.96 -6.09 -14.73
CA ALA A 391 8.56 -7.18 -15.64
C ALA A 391 9.04 -6.93 -17.08
N GLN A 392 9.05 -5.66 -17.51
CA GLN A 392 9.50 -5.26 -18.85
C GLN A 392 10.92 -4.68 -18.86
N LYS A 393 11.62 -4.67 -17.73
CA LYS A 393 12.98 -4.11 -17.58
C LYS A 393 13.07 -2.68 -18.11
N ILE A 394 12.16 -1.83 -17.66
CA ILE A 394 12.10 -0.41 -18.05
C ILE A 394 12.98 0.38 -17.07
N ALA A 395 13.80 1.32 -17.56
CA ALA A 395 14.50 2.23 -16.66
C ALA A 395 13.50 3.03 -15.78
N PRO A 396 13.74 3.18 -14.47
CA PRO A 396 14.94 2.87 -13.69
C PRO A 396 15.04 1.45 -13.12
N CYS A 397 14.19 0.50 -13.56
CA CYS A 397 14.13 -0.87 -13.03
C CYS A 397 14.95 -1.89 -13.85
N THR A 398 15.85 -1.41 -14.69
CA THR A 398 16.76 -2.26 -15.51
C THR A 398 17.91 -2.80 -14.69
#